data_6767c1a85d606d3d3a410f0a5300898a
#
_entry.id   6767c1a85d606d3d3a410f0a5300898a
#
_cell.length_a   1.000
_cell.length_b   1.000
_cell.length_c   1.000
_cell.angle_alpha   90.00
_cell.angle_beta   90.00
_cell.angle_gamma   90.00
#
_symmetry.space_group_name_H-M   'P 1'
#
loop_
_entity.id
_entity.type
_entity.pdbx_description
1 polymer ?
#
loop_
_entity_poly.entity_id
_entity_poly.type
_entity_poly.pdbx_seq_one_letter_code
_entity_poly.pdbx_strand_id
1 'polypeptide(L)'
;MGPHRWQRSVAIALFLSAWAILSWPWLSGAVTIPYDAKALFQAELQFLANAIHQGQSPFWSPNVFGGSPQIADPQSLIFSPMVLLALLAPHPTFHALDVAVLALLAVAGIAVLMYFRDRGWHPAGGVVAALAFVFGASAAWRIQHIGQIESFVFFAVALCLLARALECSSVFYGLAAGVAGALMLMEPDQVAFLAALFLVGVVLDHWLRQPSWRAALIRSLKPLSAATLSGLLIIAVPILLTALFAESSDRAAYSYAEATRGSLHPASLLTMLVGGLFSPAYEVPYWGPYSVPWDPRRLFLSPNMSQLYAGALPMLAILVVGIGRGIAWTREIRFYAIALVVLIVYALGSFTPLYRVVFELLPGVSAFRRPADATFLIGGAVAILGG
;
A
#
# COMPACT_ATOMS: atom_id res chain seq x y z
N MET A 1 -4.99 16.07 33.29
CA MET A 1 -4.66 15.57 31.93
C MET A 1 -3.44 16.34 31.44
N GLY A 2 -2.33 15.67 31.16
CA GLY A 2 -1.11 16.37 30.71
C GLY A 2 -1.28 16.98 29.32
N PRO A 3 -0.58 18.08 28.99
CA PRO A 3 -0.70 18.82 27.73
C PRO A 3 -0.56 17.92 26.46
N HIS A 4 0.20 16.85 26.56
CA HIS A 4 0.39 15.91 25.47
C HIS A 4 -0.83 15.03 25.12
N ARG A 5 -1.75 14.77 26.05
CA ARG A 5 -2.96 13.96 25.75
C ARG A 5 -3.97 14.76 24.93
N TRP A 6 -4.17 16.02 25.26
CA TRP A 6 -5.08 16.91 24.54
C TRP A 6 -4.62 17.11 23.08
N GLN A 7 -3.33 17.37 22.85
CA GLN A 7 -2.78 17.53 21.50
C GLN A 7 -2.98 16.29 20.63
N ARG A 8 -2.91 15.09 21.22
CA ARG A 8 -3.13 13.82 20.51
C ARG A 8 -4.58 13.64 20.08
N SER A 9 -5.53 13.92 20.97
CA SER A 9 -6.96 13.82 20.65
C SER A 9 -7.34 14.83 19.57
N VAL A 10 -6.77 16.03 19.61
CA VAL A 10 -6.95 17.06 18.57
C VAL A 10 -6.38 16.62 17.23
N ALA A 11 -5.19 16.01 17.19
CA ALA A 11 -4.62 15.51 15.94
C ALA A 11 -5.49 14.43 15.28
N ILE A 12 -5.99 13.47 16.08
CA ILE A 12 -6.91 12.45 15.57
C ILE A 12 -8.22 13.08 15.07
N ALA A 13 -8.80 14.01 15.85
CA ALA A 13 -10.02 14.70 15.48
C ALA A 13 -9.85 15.50 14.18
N LEU A 14 -8.74 16.23 14.04
CA LEU A 14 -8.42 17.00 12.83
C LEU A 14 -8.25 16.06 11.61
N PHE A 15 -7.53 14.96 11.77
CA PHE A 15 -7.39 13.98 10.69
C PHE A 15 -8.75 13.39 10.30
N LEU A 16 -9.56 12.91 11.24
CA LEU A 16 -10.85 12.31 10.94
C LEU A 16 -11.83 13.31 10.35
N SER A 17 -11.81 14.57 10.80
CA SER A 17 -12.63 15.64 10.21
C SER A 17 -12.21 15.91 8.76
N ALA A 18 -10.91 16.06 8.50
CA ALA A 18 -10.41 16.27 7.14
C ALA A 18 -10.69 15.06 6.24
N TRP A 19 -10.47 13.83 6.76
CA TRP A 19 -10.82 12.60 6.06
C TRP A 19 -12.31 12.55 5.70
N ALA A 20 -13.21 12.86 6.63
CA ALA A 20 -14.65 12.85 6.39
C ALA A 20 -15.05 13.89 5.34
N ILE A 21 -14.50 15.11 5.42
CA ILE A 21 -14.77 16.18 4.46
C ILE A 21 -14.29 15.81 3.05
N LEU A 22 -13.06 15.32 2.93
CA LEU A 22 -12.46 14.94 1.65
C LEU A 22 -13.13 13.69 1.04
N SER A 23 -13.60 12.77 1.87
CA SER A 23 -14.31 11.56 1.45
C SER A 23 -15.83 11.76 1.29
N TRP A 24 -16.35 12.95 1.61
CA TRP A 24 -17.79 13.21 1.65
C TRP A 24 -18.56 12.82 0.37
N PRO A 25 -18.05 13.05 -0.85
CA PRO A 25 -18.76 12.65 -2.06
C PRO A 25 -19.11 11.16 -2.11
N TRP A 26 -18.22 10.31 -1.65
CA TRP A 26 -18.42 8.85 -1.57
C TRP A 26 -19.20 8.45 -0.32
N LEU A 27 -18.90 9.04 0.84
CA LEU A 27 -19.61 8.77 2.09
C LEU A 27 -21.08 9.16 2.03
N SER A 28 -21.44 10.19 1.26
CA SER A 28 -22.84 10.59 1.03
C SER A 28 -23.58 9.71 0.03
N GLY A 29 -22.85 8.86 -0.73
CA GLY A 29 -23.42 8.08 -1.83
C GLY A 29 -23.67 8.87 -3.12
N ALA A 30 -23.24 10.15 -3.20
CA ALA A 30 -23.40 10.96 -4.39
C ALA A 30 -22.59 10.45 -5.58
N VAL A 31 -21.43 9.85 -5.29
CA VAL A 31 -20.54 9.23 -6.29
C VAL A 31 -20.06 7.88 -5.78
N THR A 32 -19.54 7.05 -6.66
CA THR A 32 -18.94 5.75 -6.31
C THR A 32 -17.53 5.63 -6.88
N ILE A 33 -16.69 4.79 -6.27
CA ILE A 33 -15.37 4.45 -6.80
C ILE A 33 -15.58 3.72 -8.15
N PRO A 34 -14.97 4.20 -9.24
CA PRO A 34 -15.21 3.66 -10.59
C PRO A 34 -14.36 2.42 -10.91
N TYR A 35 -14.46 1.98 -12.17
CA TYR A 35 -13.62 0.94 -12.81
C TYR A 35 -13.62 -0.40 -12.06
N ASP A 36 -12.45 -0.95 -11.70
CA ASP A 36 -12.30 -2.28 -11.13
C ASP A 36 -13.07 -2.46 -9.82
N ALA A 37 -13.26 -1.41 -9.02
CA ALA A 37 -14.09 -1.47 -7.84
C ALA A 37 -15.53 -1.92 -8.15
N LYS A 38 -16.07 -1.49 -9.30
CA LYS A 38 -17.42 -1.89 -9.76
C LYS A 38 -17.41 -3.14 -10.63
N ALA A 39 -16.49 -3.19 -11.61
CA ALA A 39 -16.51 -4.23 -12.63
C ALA A 39 -15.97 -5.57 -12.13
N LEU A 40 -15.05 -5.54 -11.17
CA LEU A 40 -14.41 -6.73 -10.62
C LEU A 40 -14.82 -6.95 -9.15
N PHE A 41 -14.36 -6.09 -8.25
CA PHE A 41 -14.49 -6.37 -6.81
C PHE A 41 -15.92 -6.39 -6.29
N GLN A 42 -16.81 -5.55 -6.82
CA GLN A 42 -18.23 -5.62 -6.46
C GLN A 42 -18.89 -6.90 -6.98
N ALA A 43 -18.51 -7.38 -8.17
CA ALA A 43 -19.01 -8.62 -8.71
C ALA A 43 -18.57 -9.83 -7.87
N GLU A 44 -17.30 -9.87 -7.49
CA GLU A 44 -16.76 -10.91 -6.59
C GLU A 44 -17.42 -10.86 -5.20
N LEU A 45 -17.60 -9.67 -4.64
CA LEU A 45 -18.29 -9.49 -3.36
C LEU A 45 -19.73 -9.96 -3.42
N GLN A 46 -20.46 -9.68 -4.52
CA GLN A 46 -21.83 -10.13 -4.71
C GLN A 46 -21.92 -11.66 -4.88
N PHE A 47 -20.97 -12.25 -5.64
CA PHE A 47 -20.87 -13.70 -5.76
C PHE A 47 -20.67 -14.36 -4.39
N LEU A 48 -19.72 -13.85 -3.61
CA LEU A 48 -19.41 -14.34 -2.27
C LEU A 48 -20.63 -14.22 -1.34
N ALA A 49 -21.31 -13.07 -1.33
CA ALA A 49 -22.50 -12.85 -0.54
C ALA A 49 -23.63 -13.81 -0.92
N ASN A 50 -23.91 -13.97 -2.22
CA ASN A 50 -24.91 -14.90 -2.71
C ASN A 50 -24.62 -16.33 -2.27
N ALA A 51 -23.37 -16.80 -2.44
CA ALA A 51 -22.99 -18.15 -2.03
C ALA A 51 -23.20 -18.37 -0.52
N ILE A 52 -22.73 -17.43 0.31
CA ILE A 52 -22.88 -17.52 1.78
C ILE A 52 -24.36 -17.57 2.21
N HIS A 53 -25.17 -16.63 1.73
CA HIS A 53 -26.58 -16.51 2.17
C HIS A 53 -27.50 -17.59 1.59
N GLN A 54 -27.09 -18.24 0.49
CA GLN A 54 -27.81 -19.39 -0.07
C GLN A 54 -27.29 -20.75 0.44
N GLY A 55 -26.30 -20.75 1.34
CA GLY A 55 -25.66 -21.97 1.84
C GLY A 55 -24.89 -22.76 0.78
N GLN A 56 -24.42 -22.07 -0.26
CA GLN A 56 -23.61 -22.64 -1.34
C GLN A 56 -22.11 -22.42 -1.05
N SER A 57 -21.27 -23.27 -1.66
CA SER A 57 -19.82 -23.09 -1.53
C SER A 57 -19.34 -21.90 -2.35
N PRO A 58 -18.61 -20.92 -1.76
CA PRO A 58 -18.01 -19.82 -2.50
C PRO A 58 -16.67 -20.18 -3.16
N PHE A 59 -16.22 -21.43 -3.03
CA PHE A 59 -14.86 -21.82 -3.42
C PHE A 59 -14.68 -22.08 -4.91
N TRP A 60 -15.78 -22.23 -5.63
CA TRP A 60 -15.80 -22.46 -7.08
C TRP A 60 -16.86 -21.58 -7.74
N SER A 61 -16.45 -20.76 -8.71
CA SER A 61 -17.38 -20.00 -9.55
C SER A 61 -17.63 -20.74 -10.85
N PRO A 62 -18.84 -21.21 -11.13
CA PRO A 62 -19.15 -21.84 -12.41
C PRO A 62 -19.38 -20.84 -13.55
N ASN A 63 -19.49 -19.54 -13.23
CA ASN A 63 -19.97 -18.52 -14.14
C ASN A 63 -18.84 -17.80 -14.91
N VAL A 64 -17.58 -18.04 -14.56
CA VAL A 64 -16.41 -17.35 -15.12
C VAL A 64 -15.51 -18.36 -15.78
N PHE A 65 -15.11 -18.11 -17.03
CA PHE A 65 -14.18 -18.95 -17.82
C PHE A 65 -14.55 -20.43 -17.91
N GLY A 66 -15.84 -20.79 -17.81
CA GLY A 66 -16.28 -22.20 -17.78
C GLY A 66 -16.07 -22.89 -16.41
N GLY A 67 -15.73 -22.13 -15.40
CA GLY A 67 -15.46 -22.55 -14.03
C GLY A 67 -14.09 -22.09 -13.55
N SER A 68 -14.05 -21.43 -12.38
CA SER A 68 -12.82 -20.90 -11.76
C SER A 68 -12.72 -21.24 -10.29
N PRO A 69 -11.52 -21.64 -9.78
CA PRO A 69 -11.30 -21.93 -8.36
C PRO A 69 -11.18 -20.64 -7.55
N GLN A 70 -12.30 -20.08 -7.13
CA GLN A 70 -12.37 -18.82 -6.37
C GLN A 70 -11.55 -18.83 -5.08
N ILE A 71 -11.43 -19.98 -4.41
CA ILE A 71 -10.62 -20.09 -3.20
C ILE A 71 -9.13 -19.83 -3.45
N ALA A 72 -8.67 -20.01 -4.68
CA ALA A 72 -7.27 -19.83 -5.08
C ALA A 72 -7.02 -18.50 -5.81
N ASP A 73 -8.09 -17.80 -6.20
CA ASP A 73 -7.99 -16.46 -6.79
C ASP A 73 -7.82 -15.41 -5.69
N PRO A 74 -6.68 -14.70 -5.63
CA PRO A 74 -6.45 -13.71 -4.61
C PRO A 74 -7.42 -12.52 -4.69
N GLN A 75 -8.06 -12.29 -5.84
CA GLN A 75 -9.02 -11.20 -6.05
C GLN A 75 -10.47 -11.58 -5.70
N SER A 76 -10.70 -12.82 -5.27
CA SER A 76 -12.03 -13.33 -4.90
C SER A 76 -12.62 -12.76 -3.61
N LEU A 77 -11.83 -12.00 -2.84
CA LEU A 77 -12.17 -11.40 -1.53
C LEU A 77 -12.51 -12.42 -0.42
N ILE A 78 -12.38 -13.73 -0.66
CA ILE A 78 -12.70 -14.78 0.33
C ILE A 78 -11.88 -14.61 1.62
N PHE A 79 -10.60 -14.26 1.47
CA PHE A 79 -9.69 -14.05 2.60
C PHE A 79 -9.50 -12.57 2.96
N SER A 80 -10.04 -11.64 2.14
CA SER A 80 -9.97 -10.20 2.40
C SER A 80 -10.90 -9.80 3.56
N PRO A 81 -10.58 -8.74 4.32
CA PRO A 81 -11.50 -8.13 5.27
C PRO A 81 -12.86 -7.73 4.67
N MET A 82 -12.93 -7.54 3.34
CA MET A 82 -14.17 -7.25 2.63
C MET A 82 -15.21 -8.38 2.72
N VAL A 83 -14.79 -9.60 3.06
CA VAL A 83 -15.72 -10.73 3.32
C VAL A 83 -16.77 -10.36 4.38
N LEU A 84 -16.44 -9.46 5.31
CA LEU A 84 -17.39 -8.99 6.32
C LEU A 84 -18.63 -8.34 5.69
N LEU A 85 -18.50 -7.64 4.58
CA LEU A 85 -19.64 -7.07 3.86
C LEU A 85 -20.54 -8.17 3.29
N ALA A 86 -19.96 -9.23 2.76
CA ALA A 86 -20.69 -10.39 2.24
C ALA A 86 -21.43 -11.14 3.36
N LEU A 87 -20.80 -11.24 4.55
CA LEU A 87 -21.43 -11.86 5.72
C LEU A 87 -22.59 -11.04 6.28
N LEU A 88 -22.48 -9.71 6.23
CA LEU A 88 -23.49 -8.79 6.81
C LEU A 88 -24.71 -8.59 5.92
N ALA A 89 -24.58 -8.72 4.61
CA ALA A 89 -25.67 -8.43 3.67
C ALA A 89 -25.67 -9.40 2.47
N PRO A 90 -26.84 -9.93 2.08
CA PRO A 90 -26.96 -10.78 0.88
C PRO A 90 -26.71 -10.00 -0.43
N HIS A 91 -26.91 -8.69 -0.41
CA HIS A 91 -26.72 -7.79 -1.55
C HIS A 91 -25.90 -6.56 -1.14
N PRO A 92 -24.56 -6.69 -0.95
CA PRO A 92 -23.71 -5.54 -0.64
C PRO A 92 -23.77 -4.51 -1.75
N THR A 93 -24.06 -3.26 -1.39
CA THR A 93 -24.17 -2.16 -2.37
C THR A 93 -22.78 -1.61 -2.74
N PHE A 94 -22.68 -0.91 -3.88
CA PHE A 94 -21.48 -0.14 -4.23
C PHE A 94 -21.09 0.84 -3.12
N HIS A 95 -22.07 1.51 -2.53
CA HIS A 95 -21.85 2.43 -1.42
C HIS A 95 -21.23 1.75 -0.18
N ALA A 96 -21.70 0.54 0.17
CA ALA A 96 -21.11 -0.21 1.28
C ALA A 96 -19.63 -0.56 1.03
N LEU A 97 -19.29 -0.95 -0.19
CA LEU A 97 -17.90 -1.21 -0.58
C LEU A 97 -17.06 0.06 -0.53
N ASP A 98 -17.56 1.19 -1.06
CA ASP A 98 -16.86 2.47 -1.03
C ASP A 98 -16.58 2.93 0.41
N VAL A 99 -17.58 2.84 1.29
CA VAL A 99 -17.43 3.18 2.71
C VAL A 99 -16.40 2.29 3.39
N ALA A 100 -16.37 0.97 3.08
CA ALA A 100 -15.40 0.05 3.65
C ALA A 100 -13.97 0.39 3.20
N VAL A 101 -13.75 0.68 1.93
CA VAL A 101 -12.43 1.10 1.39
C VAL A 101 -11.97 2.39 2.06
N LEU A 102 -12.85 3.39 2.18
CA LEU A 102 -12.53 4.66 2.85
C LEU A 102 -12.26 4.47 4.35
N ALA A 103 -12.98 3.57 5.02
CA ALA A 103 -12.72 3.24 6.42
C ALA A 103 -11.35 2.57 6.61
N LEU A 104 -10.95 1.66 5.70
CA LEU A 104 -9.61 1.09 5.71
C LEU A 104 -8.54 2.17 5.55
N LEU A 105 -8.72 3.12 4.64
CA LEU A 105 -7.80 4.26 4.50
C LEU A 105 -7.74 5.11 5.77
N ALA A 106 -8.87 5.32 6.49
CA ALA A 106 -8.85 5.99 7.78
C ALA A 106 -8.03 5.22 8.82
N VAL A 107 -8.10 3.88 8.84
CA VAL A 107 -7.26 3.03 9.69
C VAL A 107 -5.78 3.24 9.40
N ALA A 108 -5.39 3.32 8.11
CA ALA A 108 -4.00 3.64 7.74
C ALA A 108 -3.56 5.00 8.26
N GLY A 109 -4.37 6.03 8.09
CA GLY A 109 -4.07 7.37 8.60
C GLY A 109 -3.91 7.39 10.13
N ILE A 110 -4.77 6.68 10.85
CA ILE A 110 -4.64 6.52 12.32
C ILE A 110 -3.32 5.78 12.65
N ALA A 111 -2.95 4.73 11.91
CA ALA A 111 -1.69 4.02 12.12
C ALA A 111 -0.48 4.94 11.91
N VAL A 112 -0.50 5.81 10.88
CA VAL A 112 0.54 6.83 10.65
C VAL A 112 0.60 7.83 11.82
N LEU A 113 -0.54 8.35 12.30
CA LEU A 113 -0.59 9.23 13.47
C LEU A 113 0.00 8.55 14.72
N MET A 114 -0.35 7.28 14.94
CA MET A 114 0.20 6.50 16.07
C MET A 114 1.70 6.29 15.91
N TYR A 115 2.18 6.06 14.69
CA TYR A 115 3.60 5.94 14.40
C TYR A 115 4.37 7.23 14.73
N PHE A 116 3.87 8.40 14.33
CA PHE A 116 4.44 9.70 14.66
C PHE A 116 4.46 9.95 16.18
N ARG A 117 3.36 9.63 16.84
CA ARG A 117 3.27 9.73 18.31
C ARG A 117 4.34 8.92 19.02
N ASP A 118 4.53 7.67 18.59
CA ASP A 118 5.46 6.74 19.25
C ASP A 118 6.91 7.17 19.04
N ARG A 119 7.20 7.86 17.94
CA ARG A 119 8.49 8.49 17.64
C ARG A 119 8.70 9.81 18.37
N GLY A 120 7.69 10.36 19.05
CA GLY A 120 7.77 11.67 19.69
C GLY A 120 7.80 12.83 18.70
N TRP A 121 7.45 12.59 17.42
CA TRP A 121 7.39 13.63 16.40
C TRP A 121 6.19 14.54 16.58
N HIS A 122 6.24 15.73 15.93
CA HIS A 122 5.22 16.75 16.15
C HIS A 122 3.84 16.30 15.66
N PRO A 123 2.75 16.47 16.44
CA PRO A 123 1.42 16.00 16.07
C PRO A 123 0.87 16.61 14.77
N ALA A 124 1.19 17.88 14.48
CA ALA A 124 0.77 18.52 13.22
C ALA A 124 1.45 17.85 12.01
N GLY A 125 2.74 17.50 12.12
CA GLY A 125 3.43 16.70 11.12
C GLY A 125 2.76 15.35 10.92
N GLY A 126 2.34 14.69 12.00
CA GLY A 126 1.57 13.45 11.94
C GLY A 126 0.25 13.60 11.16
N VAL A 127 -0.48 14.72 11.33
CA VAL A 127 -1.72 14.97 10.55
C VAL A 127 -1.40 15.16 9.07
N VAL A 128 -0.37 15.94 8.74
CA VAL A 128 0.08 16.14 7.35
C VAL A 128 0.49 14.80 6.73
N ALA A 129 1.28 14.01 7.44
CA ALA A 129 1.70 12.68 6.99
C ALA A 129 0.50 11.73 6.78
N ALA A 130 -0.44 11.69 7.71
CA ALA A 130 -1.63 10.83 7.61
C ALA A 130 -2.49 11.21 6.40
N LEU A 131 -2.74 12.50 6.17
CA LEU A 131 -3.49 12.98 5.01
C LEU A 131 -2.74 12.72 3.71
N ALA A 132 -1.44 12.97 3.66
CA ALA A 132 -0.61 12.69 2.49
C ALA A 132 -0.55 11.19 2.18
N PHE A 133 -0.53 10.33 3.18
CA PHE A 133 -0.55 8.88 3.02
C PHE A 133 -1.89 8.40 2.44
N VAL A 134 -3.00 8.86 2.98
CA VAL A 134 -4.35 8.40 2.63
C VAL A 134 -4.83 8.98 1.29
N PHE A 135 -4.56 10.26 1.03
CA PHE A 135 -5.01 10.99 -0.16
C PHE A 135 -3.87 11.30 -1.14
N GLY A 136 -2.67 10.80 -0.89
CA GLY A 136 -1.55 10.90 -1.82
C GLY A 136 -1.86 10.21 -3.16
N ALA A 137 -1.19 10.65 -4.20
CA ALA A 137 -1.50 10.35 -5.59
C ALA A 137 -1.82 8.88 -5.86
N SER A 138 -0.96 7.95 -5.44
CA SER A 138 -1.17 6.54 -5.74
C SER A 138 -2.39 5.97 -5.04
N ALA A 139 -2.63 6.32 -3.76
CA ALA A 139 -3.81 5.88 -3.03
C ALA A 139 -5.09 6.47 -3.65
N ALA A 140 -5.10 7.77 -3.98
CA ALA A 140 -6.27 8.45 -4.57
C ALA A 140 -6.56 7.98 -6.00
N TRP A 141 -5.52 7.95 -6.87
CA TRP A 141 -5.71 7.62 -8.28
C TRP A 141 -5.91 6.13 -8.56
N ARG A 142 -5.56 5.27 -7.62
CA ARG A 142 -5.67 3.83 -7.75
C ARG A 142 -6.59 3.20 -6.69
N ILE A 143 -7.46 3.99 -6.10
CA ILE A 143 -8.42 3.56 -5.08
C ILE A 143 -9.34 2.41 -5.55
N GLN A 144 -9.54 2.29 -6.87
CA GLN A 144 -10.32 1.21 -7.48
C GLN A 144 -9.64 -0.17 -7.40
N HIS A 145 -8.33 -0.25 -7.15
CA HIS A 145 -7.60 -1.52 -6.97
C HIS A 145 -7.61 -1.91 -5.49
N ILE A 146 -8.70 -2.50 -5.03
CA ILE A 146 -9.00 -2.75 -3.61
C ILE A 146 -7.88 -3.55 -2.94
N GLY A 147 -7.37 -4.62 -3.55
CA GLY A 147 -6.30 -5.41 -2.98
C GLY A 147 -5.01 -4.60 -2.75
N GLN A 148 -4.63 -3.72 -3.70
CA GLN A 148 -3.48 -2.83 -3.52
C GLN A 148 -3.71 -1.80 -2.41
N ILE A 149 -4.93 -1.31 -2.25
CA ILE A 149 -5.30 -0.44 -1.13
C ILE A 149 -5.22 -1.21 0.19
N GLU A 150 -5.71 -2.44 0.26
CA GLU A 150 -5.54 -3.30 1.44
C GLU A 150 -4.07 -3.51 1.78
N SER A 151 -3.24 -3.88 0.81
CA SER A 151 -1.79 -4.02 0.98
C SER A 151 -1.16 -2.75 1.53
N PHE A 152 -1.52 -1.59 1.01
CA PHE A 152 -1.00 -0.30 1.43
C PHE A 152 -1.49 0.13 2.83
N VAL A 153 -2.76 -0.12 3.14
CA VAL A 153 -3.34 0.15 4.46
C VAL A 153 -2.66 -0.70 5.53
N PHE A 154 -2.60 -2.01 5.30
CA PHE A 154 -2.02 -2.91 6.28
C PHE A 154 -0.50 -2.80 6.37
N PHE A 155 0.18 -2.27 5.34
CA PHE A 155 1.56 -1.83 5.47
C PHE A 155 1.72 -0.75 6.55
N ALA A 156 0.88 0.29 6.58
CA ALA A 156 0.96 1.33 7.60
C ALA A 156 0.70 0.77 9.01
N VAL A 157 -0.27 -0.14 9.14
CA VAL A 157 -0.58 -0.82 10.40
C VAL A 157 0.58 -1.71 10.84
N ALA A 158 1.12 -2.53 9.93
CA ALA A 158 2.26 -3.41 10.19
C ALA A 158 3.51 -2.61 10.57
N LEU A 159 3.79 -1.50 9.89
CA LEU A 159 4.91 -0.60 10.20
C LEU A 159 4.81 -0.06 11.63
N CYS A 160 3.64 0.42 12.02
CA CYS A 160 3.39 0.95 13.37
C CYS A 160 3.56 -0.14 14.44
N LEU A 161 2.95 -1.31 14.23
CA LEU A 161 2.98 -2.42 15.19
C LEU A 161 4.38 -3.08 15.27
N LEU A 162 5.05 -3.24 14.14
CA LEU A 162 6.42 -3.76 14.09
C LEU A 162 7.41 -2.84 14.80
N ALA A 163 7.31 -1.52 14.58
CA ALA A 163 8.15 -0.57 15.29
C ALA A 163 7.97 -0.69 16.82
N ARG A 164 6.72 -0.78 17.30
CA ARG A 164 6.43 -1.01 18.72
C ARG A 164 6.97 -2.36 19.22
N ALA A 165 6.81 -3.42 18.41
CA ALA A 165 7.31 -4.75 18.77
C ALA A 165 8.81 -4.74 19.02
N LEU A 166 9.55 -4.03 18.16
CA LEU A 166 11.01 -3.90 18.25
C LEU A 166 11.43 -2.99 19.42
N GLU A 167 10.80 -1.83 19.59
CA GLU A 167 11.15 -0.85 20.63
C GLU A 167 10.82 -1.37 22.03
N CYS A 168 9.64 -1.98 22.21
CA CYS A 168 9.20 -2.52 23.49
C CYS A 168 9.65 -3.98 23.72
N SER A 169 10.30 -4.64 22.74
CA SER A 169 10.61 -6.08 22.75
C SER A 169 9.37 -6.94 23.08
N SER A 170 8.20 -6.56 22.56
CA SER A 170 6.89 -7.09 22.96
C SER A 170 6.41 -8.18 22.02
N VAL A 171 6.15 -9.36 22.57
CA VAL A 171 5.53 -10.50 21.85
C VAL A 171 4.12 -10.13 21.38
N PHE A 172 3.33 -9.41 22.20
CA PHE A 172 1.97 -8.99 21.82
C PHE A 172 1.97 -8.12 20.57
N TYR A 173 2.81 -7.08 20.53
CA TYR A 173 2.94 -6.25 19.33
C TYR A 173 3.54 -7.03 18.16
N GLY A 174 4.41 -8.02 18.43
CA GLY A 174 4.90 -8.95 17.43
C GLY A 174 3.76 -9.74 16.77
N LEU A 175 2.92 -10.42 17.57
CA LEU A 175 1.75 -11.14 17.07
C LEU A 175 0.84 -10.22 16.24
N ALA A 176 0.53 -9.03 16.75
CA ALA A 176 -0.32 -8.06 16.04
C ALA A 176 0.32 -7.58 14.72
N ALA A 177 1.64 -7.37 14.69
CA ALA A 177 2.37 -7.02 13.47
C ALA A 177 2.32 -8.14 12.42
N GLY A 178 2.41 -9.41 12.88
CA GLY A 178 2.27 -10.56 11.99
C GLY A 178 0.88 -10.70 11.40
N VAL A 179 -0.17 -10.47 12.20
CA VAL A 179 -1.56 -10.41 11.69
C VAL A 179 -1.72 -9.32 10.63
N ALA A 180 -1.23 -8.10 10.91
CA ALA A 180 -1.27 -7.00 9.94
C ALA A 180 -0.45 -7.32 8.67
N GLY A 181 0.72 -7.96 8.82
CA GLY A 181 1.52 -8.43 7.70
C GLY A 181 0.83 -9.50 6.86
N ALA A 182 0.08 -10.42 7.48
CA ALA A 182 -0.72 -11.40 6.77
C ALA A 182 -1.84 -10.72 5.96
N LEU A 183 -2.57 -9.78 6.56
CA LEU A 183 -3.60 -9.01 5.87
C LEU A 183 -3.03 -8.16 4.73
N MET A 184 -1.81 -7.64 4.88
CA MET A 184 -1.08 -6.94 3.81
C MET A 184 -0.77 -7.84 2.61
N LEU A 185 -0.57 -9.14 2.84
CA LEU A 185 -0.17 -10.12 1.82
C LEU A 185 -1.36 -10.96 1.31
N MET A 186 -2.59 -10.65 1.72
CA MET A 186 -3.76 -11.48 1.42
C MET A 186 -4.07 -11.52 -0.09
N GLU A 187 -3.89 -10.41 -0.79
CA GLU A 187 -3.76 -10.37 -2.24
C GLU A 187 -2.27 -10.16 -2.55
N PRO A 188 -1.49 -11.21 -2.91
CA PRO A 188 -0.03 -11.12 -3.08
C PRO A 188 0.33 -10.33 -4.33
N ASP A 189 0.16 -9.03 -4.27
CA ASP A 189 0.51 -8.08 -5.31
C ASP A 189 1.91 -7.47 -5.13
N GLN A 190 2.34 -6.65 -6.08
CA GLN A 190 3.65 -6.02 -6.04
C GLN A 190 3.78 -4.96 -4.92
N VAL A 191 2.67 -4.32 -4.51
CA VAL A 191 2.66 -3.36 -3.40
C VAL A 191 2.96 -4.10 -2.10
N ALA A 192 2.30 -5.24 -1.88
CA ALA A 192 2.54 -6.13 -0.73
C ALA A 192 3.98 -6.63 -0.67
N PHE A 193 4.53 -7.07 -1.82
CA PHE A 193 5.93 -7.54 -1.91
C PHE A 193 6.93 -6.43 -1.54
N LEU A 194 6.79 -5.23 -2.12
CA LEU A 194 7.65 -4.10 -1.82
C LEU A 194 7.47 -3.61 -0.39
N ALA A 195 6.24 -3.64 0.14
CA ALA A 195 5.96 -3.32 1.53
C ALA A 195 6.65 -4.29 2.50
N ALA A 196 6.66 -5.59 2.20
CA ALA A 196 7.38 -6.58 2.99
C ALA A 196 8.88 -6.30 2.99
N LEU A 197 9.48 -5.99 1.84
CA LEU A 197 10.90 -5.59 1.75
C LEU A 197 11.18 -4.30 2.54
N PHE A 198 10.27 -3.33 2.50
CA PHE A 198 10.38 -2.11 3.29
C PHE A 198 10.37 -2.42 4.80
N LEU A 199 9.48 -3.29 5.27
CA LEU A 199 9.43 -3.71 6.68
C LEU A 199 10.70 -4.46 7.10
N VAL A 200 11.27 -5.30 6.23
CA VAL A 200 12.61 -5.90 6.47
C VAL A 200 13.66 -4.81 6.63
N GLY A 201 13.64 -3.78 5.77
CA GLY A 201 14.52 -2.62 5.88
C GLY A 201 14.37 -1.89 7.23
N VAL A 202 13.13 -1.75 7.74
CA VAL A 202 12.86 -1.15 9.07
C VAL A 202 13.51 -1.97 10.20
N VAL A 203 13.44 -3.30 10.11
CA VAL A 203 14.11 -4.19 11.10
C VAL A 203 15.62 -4.01 11.06
N LEU A 204 16.20 -3.99 9.87
CA LEU A 204 17.64 -3.79 9.68
C LEU A 204 18.08 -2.41 10.20
N ASP A 205 17.35 -1.35 9.86
CA ASP A 205 17.61 0.00 10.35
C ASP A 205 17.50 0.06 11.90
N HIS A 206 16.52 -0.61 12.49
CA HIS A 206 16.41 -0.70 13.94
C HIS A 206 17.67 -1.31 14.56
N TRP A 207 18.19 -2.40 14.02
CA TRP A 207 19.40 -3.03 14.55
C TRP A 207 20.63 -2.14 14.36
N LEU A 208 20.79 -1.50 13.21
CA LEU A 208 21.91 -0.62 12.88
C LEU A 208 21.93 0.67 13.73
N ARG A 209 20.79 1.09 14.23
CA ARG A 209 20.67 2.26 15.13
C ARG A 209 21.07 1.95 16.56
N GLN A 210 21.07 0.71 16.98
CA GLN A 210 21.42 0.37 18.36
C GLN A 210 22.94 0.42 18.59
N PRO A 211 23.39 0.74 19.82
CA PRO A 211 24.83 0.72 20.16
C PRO A 211 25.46 -0.66 19.92
N SER A 212 24.71 -1.74 20.13
CA SER A 212 25.09 -3.12 19.85
C SER A 212 24.02 -3.78 19.00
N TRP A 213 24.29 -3.96 17.71
CA TRP A 213 23.38 -4.63 16.80
C TRP A 213 23.09 -6.10 17.21
N ARG A 214 24.07 -6.80 17.82
CA ARG A 214 23.91 -8.18 18.31
C ARG A 214 22.90 -8.25 19.45
N ALA A 215 23.00 -7.30 20.40
CA ALA A 215 22.05 -7.25 21.52
C ALA A 215 20.63 -6.85 21.03
N ALA A 216 20.54 -5.97 20.03
CA ALA A 216 19.28 -5.64 19.40
C ALA A 216 18.65 -6.84 18.68
N LEU A 217 19.43 -7.60 17.91
CA LEU A 217 19.00 -8.83 17.25
C LEU A 217 18.42 -9.81 18.28
N ILE A 218 19.15 -10.11 19.35
CA ILE A 218 18.71 -11.06 20.40
C ILE A 218 17.39 -10.61 21.03
N ARG A 219 17.27 -9.31 21.37
CA ARG A 219 16.03 -8.76 21.95
C ARG A 219 14.84 -8.83 20.98
N SER A 220 15.12 -8.73 19.68
CA SER A 220 14.09 -8.76 18.63
C SER A 220 13.64 -10.19 18.28
N LEU A 221 14.38 -11.24 18.68
CA LEU A 221 14.05 -12.63 18.30
C LEU A 221 12.62 -13.01 18.71
N LYS A 222 12.24 -12.78 19.98
CA LYS A 222 10.90 -13.14 20.47
C LYS A 222 9.77 -12.42 19.72
N PRO A 223 9.77 -11.05 19.60
CA PRO A 223 8.72 -10.37 18.88
C PRO A 223 8.72 -10.67 17.38
N LEU A 224 9.88 -10.86 16.74
CA LEU A 224 9.94 -11.23 15.32
C LEU A 224 9.46 -12.68 15.09
N SER A 225 9.85 -13.63 15.94
CA SER A 225 9.32 -15.00 15.85
C SER A 225 7.81 -15.03 16.04
N ALA A 226 7.28 -14.23 16.97
CA ALA A 226 5.83 -14.10 17.17
C ALA A 226 5.15 -13.51 15.93
N ALA A 227 5.72 -12.47 15.31
CA ALA A 227 5.21 -11.89 14.08
C ALA A 227 5.24 -12.89 12.92
N THR A 228 6.34 -13.59 12.74
CA THR A 228 6.46 -14.62 11.70
C THR A 228 5.45 -15.74 11.91
N LEU A 229 5.33 -16.26 13.14
CA LEU A 229 4.41 -17.35 13.43
C LEU A 229 2.96 -16.95 13.19
N SER A 230 2.50 -15.82 13.74
CA SER A 230 1.12 -15.37 13.55
C SER A 230 0.83 -15.02 12.08
N GLY A 231 1.78 -14.40 11.39
CA GLY A 231 1.66 -14.10 9.97
C GLY A 231 1.53 -15.36 9.13
N LEU A 232 2.44 -16.33 9.31
CA LEU A 232 2.42 -17.60 8.58
C LEU A 232 1.16 -18.41 8.83
N LEU A 233 0.70 -18.50 10.09
CA LEU A 233 -0.53 -19.23 10.42
C LEU A 233 -1.76 -18.71 9.67
N ILE A 234 -1.81 -17.42 9.36
CA ILE A 234 -2.94 -16.81 8.66
C ILE A 234 -2.77 -16.91 7.14
N ILE A 235 -1.54 -16.61 6.63
CA ILE A 235 -1.34 -16.42 5.20
C ILE A 235 -0.92 -17.70 4.45
N ALA A 236 -0.50 -18.76 5.15
CA ALA A 236 0.05 -19.96 4.52
C ALA A 236 -0.93 -20.59 3.52
N VAL A 237 -2.20 -20.74 3.90
CA VAL A 237 -3.21 -21.34 3.02
C VAL A 237 -3.52 -20.46 1.81
N PRO A 238 -3.86 -19.15 1.96
CA PRO A 238 -4.06 -18.25 0.82
C PRO A 238 -2.88 -18.24 -0.16
N ILE A 239 -1.65 -18.07 0.33
CA ILE A 239 -0.47 -18.03 -0.56
C ILE A 239 -0.24 -19.36 -1.26
N LEU A 240 -0.37 -20.49 -0.55
CA LEU A 240 -0.20 -21.80 -1.18
C LEU A 240 -1.21 -22.03 -2.30
N LEU A 241 -2.48 -21.73 -2.05
CA LEU A 241 -3.54 -21.86 -3.07
C LEU A 241 -3.30 -20.95 -4.27
N THR A 242 -2.94 -19.69 -4.03
CA THR A 242 -2.60 -18.75 -5.10
C THR A 242 -1.39 -19.20 -5.90
N ALA A 243 -0.34 -19.73 -5.24
CA ALA A 243 0.85 -20.25 -5.94
C ALA A 243 0.51 -21.45 -6.82
N LEU A 244 -0.25 -22.42 -6.30
CA LEU A 244 -0.71 -23.59 -7.09
C LEU A 244 -1.59 -23.18 -8.27
N PHE A 245 -2.44 -22.18 -8.09
CA PHE A 245 -3.26 -21.63 -9.16
C PHE A 245 -2.43 -20.90 -10.22
N ALA A 246 -1.43 -20.13 -9.79
CA ALA A 246 -0.52 -19.43 -10.69
C ALA A 246 0.29 -20.39 -11.56
N GLU A 247 0.77 -21.52 -11.01
CA GLU A 247 1.48 -22.56 -11.77
C GLU A 247 0.64 -23.16 -12.91
N SER A 248 -0.67 -23.23 -12.74
CA SER A 248 -1.61 -23.74 -13.73
C SER A 248 -2.12 -22.66 -14.71
N SER A 249 -1.66 -21.42 -14.59
CA SER A 249 -2.08 -20.27 -15.38
C SER A 249 -0.92 -19.74 -16.24
N ASP A 250 -1.26 -18.86 -17.21
CA ASP A 250 -0.28 -18.16 -18.05
C ASP A 250 0.56 -17.10 -17.29
N ARG A 251 0.44 -17.04 -15.93
CA ARG A 251 1.08 -16.04 -15.06
C ARG A 251 2.24 -16.58 -14.20
N ALA A 252 2.86 -17.70 -14.60
CA ALA A 252 3.87 -18.35 -13.77
C ALA A 252 5.14 -17.50 -13.53
N ALA A 253 5.64 -16.78 -14.53
CA ALA A 253 6.73 -15.80 -14.40
C ALA A 253 6.76 -14.88 -15.63
N TYR A 254 7.11 -13.62 -15.41
CA TYR A 254 7.28 -12.65 -16.49
C TYR A 254 8.72 -12.60 -16.98
N SER A 255 8.90 -12.47 -18.30
CA SER A 255 10.20 -12.08 -18.85
C SER A 255 10.54 -10.63 -18.44
N TYR A 256 11.83 -10.29 -18.45
CA TYR A 256 12.27 -8.92 -18.18
C TYR A 256 11.57 -7.89 -19.07
N ALA A 257 11.39 -8.22 -20.35
CA ALA A 257 10.74 -7.34 -21.32
C ALA A 257 9.26 -7.09 -20.98
N GLU A 258 8.53 -8.12 -20.53
CA GLU A 258 7.14 -7.99 -20.10
C GLU A 258 7.01 -7.22 -18.78
N ALA A 259 7.84 -7.57 -17.81
CA ALA A 259 7.84 -6.89 -16.50
C ALA A 259 8.08 -5.39 -16.65
N THR A 260 9.05 -5.00 -17.50
CA THR A 260 9.45 -3.60 -17.67
C THR A 260 8.50 -2.76 -18.51
N ARG A 261 7.53 -3.33 -19.19
CA ARG A 261 6.47 -2.56 -19.88
C ARG A 261 5.65 -1.70 -18.94
N GLY A 262 5.55 -2.07 -17.66
CA GLY A 262 4.92 -1.27 -16.60
C GLY A 262 5.89 -0.35 -15.85
N SER A 263 6.99 0.09 -16.46
CA SER A 263 7.95 1.02 -15.87
C SER A 263 7.40 2.44 -15.75
N LEU A 264 7.74 3.13 -14.67
CA LEU A 264 7.42 4.54 -14.51
C LEU A 264 8.32 5.38 -15.42
N HIS A 265 7.71 6.18 -16.30
CA HIS A 265 8.48 7.09 -17.14
C HIS A 265 9.13 8.20 -16.30
N PRO A 266 10.42 8.57 -16.54
CA PRO A 266 11.12 9.59 -15.74
C PRO A 266 10.38 10.94 -15.67
N ALA A 267 9.70 11.37 -16.74
CA ALA A 267 8.90 12.59 -16.72
C ALA A 267 7.77 12.56 -15.68
N SER A 268 7.27 11.39 -15.32
CA SER A 268 6.24 11.24 -14.28
C SER A 268 6.74 11.70 -12.90
N LEU A 269 8.05 11.74 -12.65
CA LEU A 269 8.62 12.27 -11.42
C LEU A 269 8.28 13.76 -11.23
N LEU A 270 8.03 14.50 -12.30
CA LEU A 270 7.59 15.90 -12.22
C LEU A 270 6.23 16.03 -11.55
N THR A 271 5.40 14.99 -11.60
CA THR A 271 4.10 14.99 -10.90
C THR A 271 4.25 14.96 -9.39
N MET A 272 5.43 14.67 -8.83
CA MET A 272 5.68 14.84 -7.39
C MET A 272 5.61 16.32 -6.97
N LEU A 273 6.02 17.21 -7.88
CA LEU A 273 6.06 18.67 -7.64
C LEU A 273 4.76 19.35 -8.02
N VAL A 274 4.16 18.94 -9.14
CA VAL A 274 2.97 19.58 -9.71
C VAL A 274 1.87 18.54 -9.89
N GLY A 275 0.86 18.59 -9.04
CA GLY A 275 -0.32 17.74 -9.16
C GLY A 275 -1.07 18.01 -10.46
N GLY A 276 -1.45 16.94 -11.15
CA GLY A 276 -2.19 17.08 -12.41
C GLY A 276 -1.39 17.62 -13.59
N LEU A 277 -0.07 17.66 -13.52
CA LEU A 277 0.80 18.21 -14.59
C LEU A 277 0.46 17.69 -15.99
N PHE A 278 0.15 16.40 -16.11
CA PHE A 278 -0.20 15.77 -17.39
C PHE A 278 -1.70 15.67 -17.64
N SER A 279 -2.46 16.54 -17.01
CA SER A 279 -3.92 16.60 -17.11
C SER A 279 -4.62 15.26 -16.83
N PRO A 280 -4.77 14.89 -15.58
CA PRO A 280 -5.57 13.74 -15.21
C PRO A 280 -7.08 14.01 -15.24
N ALA A 281 -7.50 15.26 -15.47
CA ALA A 281 -8.91 15.65 -15.51
C ALA A 281 -9.56 15.20 -16.83
N TYR A 282 -10.79 14.70 -16.74
CA TYR A 282 -11.55 14.22 -17.91
C TYR A 282 -11.81 15.28 -18.97
N GLU A 283 -11.75 16.55 -18.62
CA GLU A 283 -12.03 17.69 -19.52
C GLU A 283 -10.85 18.02 -20.45
N VAL A 284 -9.64 17.64 -20.07
CA VAL A 284 -8.43 17.90 -20.88
C VAL A 284 -7.75 16.57 -21.19
N PRO A 285 -7.43 16.25 -22.46
CA PRO A 285 -6.79 15.02 -22.83
C PRO A 285 -5.46 14.82 -22.08
N TYR A 286 -5.21 13.63 -21.60
CA TYR A 286 -3.92 13.26 -21.00
C TYR A 286 -2.82 13.41 -22.05
N TRP A 287 -1.79 14.22 -21.76
CA TRP A 287 -0.68 14.50 -22.66
C TRP A 287 0.69 14.01 -22.14
N GLY A 288 0.71 13.37 -20.99
CA GLY A 288 1.92 12.85 -20.35
C GLY A 288 2.51 11.63 -21.06
N PRO A 289 3.54 11.04 -20.47
CA PRO A 289 4.11 9.79 -20.96
C PRO A 289 3.02 8.75 -21.20
N TYR A 290 3.19 7.93 -22.23
CA TYR A 290 2.16 6.99 -22.68
C TYR A 290 1.06 7.59 -23.58
N SER A 291 1.06 8.87 -23.84
CA SER A 291 0.25 9.49 -24.91
C SER A 291 0.91 9.24 -26.28
N VAL A 292 0.17 9.54 -27.35
CA VAL A 292 0.70 9.41 -28.74
C VAL A 292 2.10 10.05 -28.91
N PRO A 293 2.36 11.27 -28.36
CA PRO A 293 3.70 11.88 -28.44
C PRO A 293 4.81 11.09 -27.73
N TRP A 294 4.46 10.19 -26.82
CA TRP A 294 5.43 9.44 -25.98
C TRP A 294 5.59 7.99 -26.41
N ASP A 295 5.17 7.59 -27.60
CA ASP A 295 5.21 6.23 -28.13
C ASP A 295 4.55 5.18 -27.21
N PRO A 296 3.21 5.10 -27.21
CA PRO A 296 2.43 4.23 -26.32
C PRO A 296 2.71 2.73 -26.52
N ARG A 297 3.39 2.33 -27.60
CA ARG A 297 3.71 0.95 -27.88
C ARG A 297 4.76 0.36 -26.95
N ARG A 298 5.58 1.20 -26.33
CA ARG A 298 6.68 0.79 -25.46
C ARG A 298 6.30 0.66 -23.99
N LEU A 299 5.33 1.46 -23.54
CA LEU A 299 4.86 1.44 -22.15
C LEU A 299 3.44 0.93 -22.06
N PHE A 300 3.19 0.04 -21.14
CA PHE A 300 1.85 -0.36 -20.70
C PHE A 300 1.58 0.21 -19.32
N LEU A 301 1.39 1.53 -19.25
CA LEU A 301 1.17 2.24 -18.01
C LEU A 301 -0.06 3.13 -18.13
N SER A 302 -1.06 2.90 -17.29
CA SER A 302 -2.23 3.76 -17.22
C SER A 302 -1.88 5.12 -16.62
N PRO A 303 -2.52 6.22 -17.03
CA PRO A 303 -2.26 7.56 -16.48
C PRO A 303 -2.34 7.64 -14.96
N ASN A 304 -3.23 6.86 -14.32
CA ASN A 304 -3.39 6.80 -12.87
C ASN A 304 -2.17 6.20 -12.14
N MET A 305 -1.32 5.42 -12.83
CA MET A 305 -0.11 4.84 -12.25
C MET A 305 1.07 5.81 -12.24
N SER A 306 1.01 6.89 -12.99
CA SER A 306 2.09 7.86 -13.15
C SER A 306 1.93 9.11 -12.28
N GLN A 307 0.95 9.14 -11.40
CA GLN A 307 0.69 10.26 -10.49
C GLN A 307 1.38 10.05 -9.15
N LEU A 308 2.22 11.00 -8.73
CA LEU A 308 3.06 10.89 -7.53
C LEU A 308 2.84 12.04 -6.54
N TYR A 309 1.91 12.95 -6.80
CA TYR A 309 1.66 14.12 -5.96
C TYR A 309 1.04 13.74 -4.62
N ALA A 310 1.79 13.91 -3.54
CA ALA A 310 1.33 13.63 -2.18
C ALA A 310 0.98 14.90 -1.37
N GLY A 311 0.91 16.04 -2.03
CA GLY A 311 0.62 17.34 -1.41
C GLY A 311 1.81 18.31 -1.45
N ALA A 312 1.53 19.61 -1.52
CA ALA A 312 2.56 20.64 -1.56
C ALA A 312 3.35 20.74 -0.25
N LEU A 313 2.67 20.62 0.90
CA LEU A 313 3.32 20.71 2.21
C LEU A 313 4.37 19.63 2.43
N PRO A 314 4.08 18.31 2.25
CA PRO A 314 5.09 17.27 2.36
C PRO A 314 6.29 17.51 1.43
N MET A 315 6.03 17.86 0.16
CA MET A 315 7.09 18.07 -0.80
C MET A 315 7.96 19.29 -0.43
N LEU A 316 7.35 20.39 -0.02
CA LEU A 316 8.06 21.58 0.43
C LEU A 316 8.92 21.28 1.67
N ALA A 317 8.38 20.53 2.64
CA ALA A 317 9.12 20.10 3.83
C ALA A 317 10.35 19.25 3.44
N ILE A 318 10.18 18.28 2.53
CA ILE A 318 11.31 17.46 2.04
C ILE A 318 12.36 18.31 1.36
N LEU A 319 11.98 19.23 0.47
CA LEU A 319 12.95 20.05 -0.29
C LEU A 319 13.66 21.06 0.59
N VAL A 320 12.92 21.84 1.40
CA VAL A 320 13.48 22.94 2.18
C VAL A 320 14.14 22.46 3.47
N VAL A 321 13.45 21.60 4.21
CA VAL A 321 13.91 21.13 5.52
C VAL A 321 14.75 19.86 5.37
N GLY A 322 14.23 18.87 4.67
CA GLY A 322 14.88 17.58 4.48
C GLY A 322 16.21 17.73 3.76
N ILE A 323 16.19 18.26 2.54
CA ILE A 323 17.39 18.40 1.69
C ILE A 323 18.12 19.68 2.03
N GLY A 324 17.45 20.83 2.03
CA GLY A 324 18.08 22.14 2.20
C GLY A 324 18.78 22.31 3.55
N ARG A 325 18.24 21.74 4.64
CA ARG A 325 18.89 21.73 5.97
C ARG A 325 19.59 20.43 6.33
N GLY A 326 19.58 19.44 5.43
CA GLY A 326 20.25 18.16 5.63
C GLY A 326 19.54 17.21 6.65
N ILE A 327 18.33 17.53 7.10
CA ILE A 327 17.63 16.74 8.11
C ILE A 327 17.27 15.36 7.59
N ALA A 328 17.03 15.20 6.28
CA ALA A 328 16.76 13.90 5.66
C ALA A 328 17.88 12.86 5.90
N TRP A 329 19.09 13.30 6.19
CA TRP A 329 20.26 12.44 6.44
C TRP A 329 20.52 12.19 7.93
N THR A 330 19.70 12.72 8.81
CA THR A 330 19.82 12.43 10.24
C THR A 330 19.55 10.94 10.51
N ARG A 331 20.16 10.42 11.56
CA ARG A 331 20.06 9.00 11.93
C ARG A 331 18.61 8.52 12.08
N GLU A 332 17.72 9.44 12.40
CA GLU A 332 16.33 9.16 12.71
C GLU A 332 15.48 8.88 11.46
N ILE A 333 15.71 9.61 10.37
CA ILE A 333 14.84 9.56 9.19
C ILE A 333 15.55 9.14 7.89
N ARG A 334 16.89 9.03 7.89
CA ARG A 334 17.68 8.66 6.69
C ARG A 334 17.24 7.37 6.03
N PHE A 335 16.69 6.40 6.80
CA PHE A 335 16.16 5.16 6.24
C PHE A 335 15.05 5.46 5.23
N TYR A 336 14.10 6.33 5.57
CA TYR A 336 12.99 6.68 4.69
C TYR A 336 13.48 7.45 3.46
N ALA A 337 14.50 8.30 3.59
CA ALA A 337 15.11 8.99 2.47
C ALA A 337 15.81 8.02 1.51
N ILE A 338 16.55 7.05 2.03
CA ILE A 338 17.18 5.98 1.24
C ILE A 338 16.11 5.12 0.58
N ALA A 339 15.10 4.68 1.33
CA ALA A 339 14.00 3.87 0.83
C ALA A 339 13.25 4.59 -0.31
N LEU A 340 13.00 5.90 -0.17
CA LEU A 340 12.38 6.72 -1.23
C LEU A 340 13.20 6.66 -2.52
N VAL A 341 14.53 6.88 -2.43
CA VAL A 341 15.41 6.82 -3.60
C VAL A 341 15.42 5.42 -4.23
N VAL A 342 15.53 4.36 -3.42
CA VAL A 342 15.50 2.97 -3.89
C VAL A 342 14.19 2.65 -4.59
N LEU A 343 13.06 3.06 -4.02
CA LEU A 343 11.73 2.85 -4.61
C LEU A 343 11.55 3.61 -5.92
N ILE A 344 12.07 4.84 -6.02
CA ILE A 344 12.06 5.61 -7.28
C ILE A 344 12.88 4.87 -8.34
N VAL A 345 14.09 4.43 -8.01
CA VAL A 345 14.97 3.69 -8.93
C VAL A 345 14.28 2.38 -9.37
N TYR A 346 13.63 1.67 -8.45
CA TYR A 346 12.86 0.48 -8.77
C TYR A 346 11.69 0.81 -9.71
N ALA A 347 10.89 1.84 -9.40
CA ALA A 347 9.74 2.26 -10.21
C ALA A 347 10.11 2.61 -11.65
N LEU A 348 11.28 3.23 -11.87
CA LEU A 348 11.79 3.58 -13.19
C LEU A 348 12.01 2.37 -14.09
N GLY A 349 12.14 1.16 -13.55
CA GLY A 349 12.19 -0.07 -14.33
C GLY A 349 13.22 -0.05 -15.47
N SER A 350 12.77 -0.18 -16.72
CA SER A 350 13.65 -0.17 -17.90
C SER A 350 14.42 1.11 -18.15
N PHE A 351 14.04 2.22 -17.51
CA PHE A 351 14.75 3.49 -17.61
C PHE A 351 16.01 3.55 -16.72
N THR A 352 16.31 2.50 -15.96
CA THR A 352 17.50 2.37 -15.15
C THR A 352 18.11 0.96 -15.28
N PRO A 353 19.45 0.83 -15.41
CA PRO A 353 20.08 -0.49 -15.45
C PRO A 353 19.96 -1.23 -14.10
N LEU A 354 19.74 -0.51 -13.00
CA LEU A 354 19.66 -1.10 -11.67
C LEU A 354 18.45 -2.01 -11.50
N TYR A 355 17.33 -1.75 -12.19
CA TYR A 355 16.17 -2.64 -12.13
C TYR A 355 16.50 -4.02 -12.70
N ARG A 356 17.33 -4.12 -13.73
CA ARG A 356 17.75 -5.42 -14.28
C ARG A 356 18.50 -6.25 -13.24
N VAL A 357 19.39 -5.63 -12.50
CA VAL A 357 20.11 -6.29 -11.40
C VAL A 357 19.15 -6.81 -10.34
N VAL A 358 18.17 -5.98 -9.95
CA VAL A 358 17.13 -6.38 -8.97
C VAL A 358 16.26 -7.52 -9.52
N PHE A 359 15.86 -7.45 -10.79
CA PHE A 359 15.04 -8.46 -11.44
C PHE A 359 15.74 -9.83 -11.52
N GLU A 360 17.04 -9.84 -11.80
CA GLU A 360 17.83 -11.06 -11.92
C GLU A 360 18.26 -11.65 -10.57
N LEU A 361 18.54 -10.80 -9.57
CA LEU A 361 19.12 -11.24 -8.29
C LEU A 361 18.12 -11.37 -7.15
N LEU A 362 17.02 -10.61 -7.15
CA LEU A 362 16.07 -10.62 -6.05
C LEU A 362 14.91 -11.59 -6.32
N PRO A 363 14.82 -12.72 -5.58
CA PRO A 363 13.76 -13.69 -5.78
C PRO A 363 12.37 -13.04 -5.63
N GLY A 364 11.43 -13.43 -6.48
CA GLY A 364 10.05 -12.96 -6.45
C GLY A 364 9.77 -11.73 -7.32
N VAL A 365 10.78 -10.96 -7.74
CA VAL A 365 10.56 -9.79 -8.62
C VAL A 365 9.99 -10.19 -9.98
N SER A 366 10.41 -11.34 -10.51
CA SER A 366 9.91 -11.88 -11.79
C SER A 366 8.44 -12.34 -11.77
N ALA A 367 7.83 -12.45 -10.59
CA ALA A 367 6.40 -12.72 -10.47
C ALA A 367 5.52 -11.48 -10.77
N PHE A 368 6.12 -10.31 -10.91
CA PHE A 368 5.41 -9.05 -11.09
C PHE A 368 5.80 -8.33 -12.37
N ARG A 369 4.85 -7.58 -12.96
CA ARG A 369 5.01 -6.95 -14.28
C ARG A 369 4.91 -5.42 -14.30
N ARG A 370 4.92 -4.74 -13.15
CA ARG A 370 4.67 -3.29 -13.09
C ARG A 370 5.55 -2.60 -12.06
N PRO A 371 6.84 -2.31 -12.36
CA PRO A 371 7.70 -1.59 -11.43
C PRO A 371 7.08 -0.30 -10.88
N ALA A 372 6.21 0.36 -11.68
CA ALA A 372 5.48 1.56 -11.28
C ALA A 372 4.52 1.34 -10.09
N ASP A 373 4.20 0.11 -9.71
CA ASP A 373 3.40 -0.15 -8.49
C ASP A 373 4.13 0.31 -7.22
N ALA A 374 5.47 0.48 -7.27
CA ALA A 374 6.24 1.10 -6.21
C ALA A 374 5.78 2.53 -5.85
N THR A 375 5.01 3.20 -6.71
CA THR A 375 4.47 4.55 -6.45
C THR A 375 3.60 4.62 -5.18
N PHE A 376 2.97 3.53 -4.76
CA PHE A 376 2.30 3.47 -3.46
C PHE A 376 3.28 3.69 -2.30
N LEU A 377 4.38 2.94 -2.29
CA LEU A 377 5.40 3.04 -1.24
C LEU A 377 6.19 4.36 -1.35
N ILE A 378 6.38 4.90 -2.56
CA ILE A 378 6.94 6.24 -2.78
C ILE A 378 6.05 7.27 -2.09
N GLY A 379 4.72 7.22 -2.32
CA GLY A 379 3.75 8.09 -1.65
C GLY A 379 3.81 7.96 -0.13
N GLY A 380 3.88 6.73 0.39
CA GLY A 380 4.04 6.45 1.83
C GLY A 380 5.34 7.02 2.41
N ALA A 381 6.47 6.84 1.72
CA ALA A 381 7.77 7.40 2.15
C ALA A 381 7.77 8.93 2.12
N VAL A 382 7.19 9.55 1.07
CA VAL A 382 7.01 11.01 0.97
C VAL A 382 6.13 11.51 2.11
N ALA A 383 5.05 10.81 2.44
CA ALA A 383 4.17 11.18 3.54
C ALA A 383 4.91 11.20 4.89
N ILE A 384 5.71 10.16 5.18
CA ILE A 384 6.48 10.07 6.43
C ILE A 384 7.60 11.11 6.49
N LEU A 385 8.30 11.37 5.38
CA LEU A 385 9.39 12.34 5.32
C LEU A 385 8.90 13.79 5.37
N GLY A 386 7.72 14.05 4.85
CA GLY A 386 7.14 15.38 4.71
C GLY A 386 6.27 15.82 5.90
N GLY A 387 5.99 14.90 6.82
CA GLY A 387 5.31 15.19 8.08
C GLY A 387 6.27 15.50 9.19
#